data_249e1d40c49d95a93504a2073984b7fb
#
_entry.id   249e1d40c49d95a93504a2073984b7fb
#
_cell.length_a   1.000
_cell.length_b   1.000
_cell.length_c   1.000
_cell.angle_alpha   90.00
_cell.angle_beta   90.00
_cell.angle_gamma   90.00
#
_symmetry.space_group_name_H-M   'P 1'
#
loop_
_entity.id
_entity.type
_entity.pdbx_description
1 polymer ?
#
loop_
_entity_poly.entity_id
_entity_poly.type
_entity_poly.pdbx_seq_one_letter_code
_entity_poly.pdbx_strand_id
1 'polypeptide(L)'
;GDAEGPEVVQPGGELLLPDTILFNGKIVTVDEDFSMAEAVAIKDGRFVAVGTNAQVQGLAGQQTEMGDLEGQTVLPGFNDPHEHFAHSLGFVADELTKRFRTSKSIKEMLEVVKEKIAQTPPGELVWFFLGPGSPDALEEGRYPTRQDLDPLSSTHPILLEFGGSGANSSANSLALRQAGITRHSPQPSTQRLMGEIIKDASGEPTGVF
;
A
#
# COMPACT_ATOMS: atom_id res chain seq x y z
N GLY A 1 6.66 25.22 46.13
CA GLY A 1 7.48 24.04 46.24
C GLY A 1 8.00 23.74 44.84
N ASP A 2 9.31 23.90 44.66
CA ASP A 2 10.00 23.65 43.40
C ASP A 2 9.87 22.15 43.10
N ALA A 3 9.16 21.84 42.00
CA ALA A 3 9.12 20.48 41.48
C ALA A 3 10.48 20.23 40.81
N GLU A 4 11.34 19.47 41.49
CA GLU A 4 12.52 18.89 40.86
C GLU A 4 12.07 18.12 39.62
N GLY A 5 12.64 18.49 38.46
CA GLY A 5 12.39 17.80 37.21
C GLY A 5 12.87 16.34 37.29
N PRO A 6 12.40 15.47 36.40
CA PRO A 6 12.78 14.07 36.43
C PRO A 6 14.29 13.91 36.22
N GLU A 7 15.02 13.50 37.29
CA GLU A 7 16.38 12.97 37.14
C GLU A 7 16.29 11.63 36.39
N VAL A 8 16.81 11.57 35.16
CA VAL A 8 16.96 10.31 34.44
C VAL A 8 18.24 9.63 34.91
N VAL A 9 18.09 8.69 35.84
CA VAL A 9 19.20 7.96 36.44
C VAL A 9 19.17 6.50 35.96
N GLN A 10 20.31 5.97 35.48
CA GLN A 10 20.44 4.52 35.23
C GLN A 10 20.48 3.71 36.54
N PRO A 11 20.17 2.39 36.52
CA PRO A 11 20.50 1.47 37.62
C PRO A 11 22.03 1.46 37.83
N GLY A 12 22.53 2.30 38.71
CA GLY A 12 23.96 2.52 38.96
C GLY A 12 24.30 3.96 39.32
N GLY A 13 23.34 4.91 39.26
CA GLY A 13 23.50 6.29 39.73
C GLY A 13 24.27 7.24 38.83
N GLU A 14 24.54 6.85 37.58
CA GLU A 14 25.20 7.74 36.60
C GLU A 14 24.17 8.63 35.92
N LEU A 15 24.39 9.95 35.90
CA LEU A 15 23.55 10.91 35.20
C LEU A 15 23.68 10.67 33.72
N LEU A 16 22.55 10.32 33.10
CA LEU A 16 22.45 10.19 31.64
C LEU A 16 22.38 11.58 31.01
N LEU A 17 23.52 12.16 30.64
CA LEU A 17 23.55 13.39 29.84
C LEU A 17 23.16 13.04 28.42
N PRO A 18 22.10 13.69 27.85
CA PRO A 18 21.67 13.43 26.48
C PRO A 18 22.71 13.87 25.46
N ASP A 19 22.74 13.18 24.32
CA ASP A 19 23.55 13.55 23.16
C ASP A 19 22.93 14.75 22.45
N THR A 20 21.60 14.75 22.34
CA THR A 20 20.83 15.79 21.63
C THR A 20 19.58 16.15 22.42
N ILE A 21 19.29 17.44 22.49
CA ILE A 21 17.99 17.97 22.96
C ILE A 21 17.36 18.78 21.83
N LEU A 22 16.13 18.39 21.45
CA LEU A 22 15.28 19.19 20.58
C LEU A 22 14.26 19.91 21.46
N PHE A 23 14.14 21.21 21.30
CA PHE A 23 13.29 22.05 22.15
C PHE A 23 12.50 23.09 21.32
N ASN A 24 11.58 23.79 22.00
CA ASN A 24 10.74 24.81 21.37
C ASN A 24 9.90 24.23 20.21
N GLY A 25 9.37 23.01 20.38
CA GLY A 25 8.55 22.32 19.39
C GLY A 25 7.16 21.97 19.88
N LYS A 26 6.43 21.26 19.02
CA LYS A 26 5.17 20.58 19.37
C LYS A 26 5.43 19.08 19.23
N ILE A 27 5.82 18.45 20.33
CA ILE A 27 6.10 17.01 20.35
C ILE A 27 4.81 16.26 20.62
N VAL A 28 4.27 15.58 19.60
CA VAL A 28 3.10 14.72 19.75
C VAL A 28 3.58 13.33 20.16
N THR A 29 3.31 12.90 21.38
CA THR A 29 3.87 11.67 21.92
C THR A 29 3.23 10.40 21.36
N VAL A 30 1.98 10.52 20.88
CA VAL A 30 1.16 9.39 20.42
C VAL A 30 1.03 8.31 21.50
N ASP A 31 1.06 8.72 22.78
CA ASP A 31 0.68 7.88 23.90
C ASP A 31 -0.85 7.73 23.96
N GLU A 32 -1.36 6.99 24.94
CA GLU A 32 -2.81 6.74 25.11
C GLU A 32 -3.63 8.04 25.22
N ASP A 33 -3.04 9.09 25.78
CA ASP A 33 -3.67 10.39 25.98
C ASP A 33 -3.40 11.40 24.86
N PHE A 34 -2.60 11.04 23.85
CA PHE A 34 -2.10 11.96 22.81
C PHE A 34 -1.46 13.23 23.41
N SER A 35 -0.66 13.02 24.43
CA SER A 35 -0.01 14.11 25.16
C SER A 35 0.85 14.97 24.25
N MET A 36 0.93 16.26 24.59
CA MET A 36 1.77 17.23 23.90
C MET A 36 2.92 17.67 24.81
N ALA A 37 4.13 17.60 24.27
CA ALA A 37 5.31 18.12 24.95
C ALA A 37 5.97 19.24 24.11
N GLU A 38 6.96 19.92 24.68
CA GLU A 38 7.66 21.03 24.03
C GLU A 38 9.09 20.63 23.62
N ALA A 39 9.65 19.62 24.28
CA ALA A 39 11.03 19.20 24.10
C ALA A 39 11.23 17.69 24.31
N VAL A 40 12.29 17.16 23.73
CA VAL A 40 12.71 15.78 23.85
C VAL A 40 14.23 15.68 23.96
N ALA A 41 14.73 14.81 24.85
CA ALA A 41 16.12 14.48 24.99
C ALA A 41 16.41 13.07 24.46
N ILE A 42 17.52 12.93 23.73
CA ILE A 42 17.94 11.72 23.05
C ILE A 42 19.33 11.33 23.55
N LYS A 43 19.51 10.05 23.90
CA LYS A 43 20.78 9.43 24.25
C LYS A 43 20.91 8.08 23.57
N ASP A 44 22.03 7.84 22.87
CA ASP A 44 22.29 6.57 22.19
C ASP A 44 21.13 6.11 21.29
N GLY A 45 20.53 7.08 20.55
CA GLY A 45 19.40 6.85 19.64
C GLY A 45 18.07 6.52 20.35
N ARG A 46 17.94 6.77 21.65
CA ARG A 46 16.72 6.54 22.44
C ARG A 46 16.23 7.82 23.10
N PHE A 47 14.94 7.96 23.23
CA PHE A 47 14.34 9.03 24.02
C PHE A 47 14.58 8.74 25.51
N VAL A 48 15.21 9.71 26.20
CA VAL A 48 15.50 9.61 27.65
C VAL A 48 14.65 10.58 28.46
N ALA A 49 14.13 11.64 27.84
CA ALA A 49 13.15 12.52 28.46
C ALA A 49 12.26 13.16 27.40
N VAL A 50 10.99 13.38 27.75
CA VAL A 50 9.99 14.12 26.97
C VAL A 50 9.23 14.99 27.94
N GLY A 51 9.07 16.29 27.66
CA GLY A 51 8.40 17.20 28.59
C GLY A 51 8.41 18.65 28.15
N THR A 52 8.35 19.55 29.13
CA THR A 52 8.45 20.99 28.85
C THR A 52 9.87 21.40 28.50
N ASN A 53 10.04 22.55 27.83
CA ASN A 53 11.34 23.11 27.50
C ASN A 53 12.25 23.19 28.75
N ALA A 54 11.72 23.72 29.86
CA ALA A 54 12.48 23.89 31.10
C ALA A 54 12.97 22.56 31.67
N GLN A 55 12.13 21.54 31.69
CA GLN A 55 12.48 20.21 32.21
C GLN A 55 13.59 19.55 31.40
N VAL A 56 13.43 19.54 30.05
CA VAL A 56 14.31 18.81 29.16
C VAL A 56 15.62 19.53 28.93
N GLN A 57 15.60 20.85 28.75
CA GLN A 57 16.83 21.66 28.62
C GLN A 57 17.68 21.62 29.86
N GLY A 58 17.08 21.46 31.07
CA GLY A 58 17.80 21.29 32.34
C GLY A 58 18.69 20.05 32.39
N LEU A 59 18.51 19.08 31.49
CA LEU A 59 19.32 17.86 31.37
C LEU A 59 20.58 18.04 30.52
N ALA A 60 20.74 19.21 29.85
CA ALA A 60 21.87 19.45 28.97
C ALA A 60 23.22 19.38 29.68
N GLY A 61 24.15 18.61 29.12
CA GLY A 61 25.56 18.63 29.47
C GLY A 61 26.41 19.49 28.53
N GLN A 62 27.71 19.59 28.80
CA GLN A 62 28.61 20.40 27.99
C GLN A 62 28.75 19.94 26.52
N GLN A 63 28.46 18.67 26.26
CA GLN A 63 28.55 18.06 24.92
C GLN A 63 27.19 17.81 24.26
N THR A 64 26.09 18.20 24.91
CA THR A 64 24.73 18.03 24.39
C THR A 64 24.50 18.99 23.22
N GLU A 65 24.13 18.45 22.09
CA GLU A 65 23.69 19.25 20.94
C GLU A 65 22.28 19.79 21.17
N MET A 66 22.09 21.09 20.99
CA MET A 66 20.81 21.78 21.20
C MET A 66 20.18 22.16 19.84
N GLY A 67 19.02 21.62 19.52
CA GLY A 67 18.26 21.93 18.30
C GLY A 67 16.96 22.66 18.61
N ASP A 68 16.88 23.93 18.18
CA ASP A 68 15.63 24.69 18.25
C ASP A 68 14.69 24.25 17.12
N LEU A 69 13.51 23.79 17.46
CA LEU A 69 12.49 23.35 16.51
C LEU A 69 11.65 24.50 15.95
N GLU A 70 11.83 25.72 16.45
CA GLU A 70 11.12 26.92 15.98
C GLU A 70 9.57 26.74 15.88
N GLY A 71 9.00 26.01 16.81
CA GLY A 71 7.57 25.69 16.84
C GLY A 71 7.13 24.55 15.90
N GLN A 72 8.06 23.88 15.23
CA GLN A 72 7.76 22.76 14.34
C GLN A 72 7.17 21.56 15.12
N THR A 73 6.35 20.78 14.41
CA THR A 73 5.76 19.56 14.98
C THR A 73 6.70 18.36 14.77
N VAL A 74 6.91 17.62 15.85
CA VAL A 74 7.62 16.34 15.85
C VAL A 74 6.64 15.22 16.14
N LEU A 75 6.72 14.17 15.35
CA LEU A 75 5.89 12.96 15.44
C LEU A 75 6.81 11.73 15.48
N PRO A 76 6.40 10.63 16.10
CA PRO A 76 7.03 9.34 15.86
C PRO A 76 7.04 9.00 14.37
N GLY A 77 8.05 8.24 13.92
CA GLY A 77 8.08 7.73 12.55
C GLY A 77 6.81 6.94 12.24
N PHE A 78 6.26 7.16 11.05
CA PHE A 78 5.06 6.46 10.62
C PHE A 78 5.35 4.98 10.37
N ASN A 79 4.51 4.12 10.93
CA ASN A 79 4.46 2.70 10.63
C ASN A 79 3.12 2.41 9.97
N ASP A 80 3.11 2.33 8.64
CA ASP A 80 1.92 2.02 7.87
C ASP A 80 1.81 0.50 7.67
N PRO A 81 0.87 -0.19 8.34
CA PRO A 81 0.70 -1.63 8.23
C PRO A 81 0.00 -2.08 6.94
N HIS A 82 -0.52 -1.14 6.14
CA HIS A 82 -1.22 -1.42 4.89
C HIS A 82 -0.84 -0.39 3.83
N GLU A 83 0.26 -0.62 3.14
CA GLU A 83 0.83 0.32 2.18
C GLU A 83 1.00 -0.37 0.80
N HIS A 84 0.75 0.38 -0.27
CA HIS A 84 0.90 -0.04 -1.66
C HIS A 84 2.04 0.70 -2.37
N PHE A 85 3.11 1.06 -1.67
CA PHE A 85 4.21 1.87 -2.17
C PHE A 85 4.88 1.28 -3.43
N ALA A 86 5.10 -0.03 -3.43
CA ALA A 86 5.68 -0.71 -4.59
C ALA A 86 4.77 -0.63 -5.83
N HIS A 87 3.46 -0.70 -5.64
CA HIS A 87 2.49 -0.53 -6.71
C HIS A 87 2.49 0.89 -7.26
N SER A 88 2.64 1.89 -6.39
CA SER A 88 2.65 3.30 -6.79
C SER A 88 3.88 3.67 -7.63
N LEU A 89 5.03 3.07 -7.37
CA LEU A 89 6.29 3.38 -8.07
C LEU A 89 6.48 2.63 -9.38
N GLY A 90 6.07 1.36 -9.46
CA GLY A 90 6.33 0.50 -10.62
C GLY A 90 5.23 0.52 -11.68
N PHE A 91 3.98 0.45 -11.26
CA PHE A 91 2.85 0.26 -12.17
C PHE A 91 2.23 1.57 -12.70
N VAL A 92 2.44 2.70 -12.01
CA VAL A 92 1.89 4.00 -12.44
C VAL A 92 2.72 4.63 -13.55
N ALA A 93 3.96 4.18 -13.75
CA ALA A 93 4.86 4.77 -14.75
C ALA A 93 4.66 4.23 -16.17
N ASP A 94 4.12 3.01 -16.34
CA ASP A 94 3.91 2.38 -17.65
C ASP A 94 2.69 2.97 -18.36
N GLU A 95 2.90 3.48 -19.59
CA GLU A 95 1.87 4.15 -20.38
C GLU A 95 0.71 3.22 -20.76
N LEU A 96 0.98 1.93 -21.03
CA LEU A 96 -0.08 0.97 -21.33
C LEU A 96 -0.99 0.75 -20.11
N THR A 97 -0.41 0.65 -18.92
CA THR A 97 -1.17 0.52 -17.67
C THR A 97 -2.02 1.76 -17.39
N LYS A 98 -1.53 2.96 -17.66
CA LYS A 98 -2.33 4.19 -17.53
C LYS A 98 -3.52 4.19 -18.49
N ARG A 99 -3.30 3.82 -19.75
CA ARG A 99 -4.36 3.73 -20.76
C ARG A 99 -5.39 2.65 -20.39
N PHE A 100 -4.93 1.48 -19.91
CA PHE A 100 -5.81 0.42 -19.43
C PHE A 100 -6.71 0.91 -18.27
N ARG A 101 -6.15 1.59 -17.28
CA ARG A 101 -6.89 2.13 -16.13
C ARG A 101 -7.96 3.15 -16.49
N THR A 102 -7.73 3.93 -17.54
CA THR A 102 -8.62 5.02 -17.97
C THR A 102 -9.54 4.63 -19.11
N SER A 103 -9.49 3.38 -19.59
CA SER A 103 -10.38 2.86 -20.63
C SER A 103 -11.86 3.03 -20.25
N LYS A 104 -12.67 3.45 -21.20
CA LYS A 104 -14.11 3.68 -21.02
C LYS A 104 -14.96 2.58 -21.63
N SER A 105 -14.37 1.70 -22.44
CA SER A 105 -15.05 0.57 -23.07
C SER A 105 -14.15 -0.66 -23.08
N ILE A 106 -14.78 -1.84 -23.20
CA ILE A 106 -14.06 -3.10 -23.42
C ILE A 106 -13.22 -2.99 -24.70
N LYS A 107 -13.74 -2.39 -25.74
CA LYS A 107 -13.01 -2.20 -27.02
C LYS A 107 -11.68 -1.46 -26.81
N GLU A 108 -11.69 -0.32 -26.12
CA GLU A 108 -10.47 0.44 -25.82
C GLU A 108 -9.49 -0.40 -25.02
N MET A 109 -9.98 -1.11 -24.02
CA MET A 109 -9.19 -1.98 -23.16
C MET A 109 -8.50 -3.09 -23.97
N LEU A 110 -9.24 -3.75 -24.88
CA LEU A 110 -8.70 -4.82 -25.72
C LEU A 110 -7.61 -4.32 -26.68
N GLU A 111 -7.68 -3.08 -27.19
CA GLU A 111 -6.60 -2.50 -27.98
C GLU A 111 -5.32 -2.33 -27.17
N VAL A 112 -5.41 -1.88 -25.90
CA VAL A 112 -4.25 -1.80 -25.02
C VAL A 112 -3.66 -3.19 -24.72
N VAL A 113 -4.52 -4.19 -24.50
CA VAL A 113 -4.09 -5.57 -24.29
C VAL A 113 -3.35 -6.13 -25.51
N LYS A 114 -3.83 -5.85 -26.74
CA LYS A 114 -3.12 -6.24 -27.98
C LYS A 114 -1.73 -5.64 -28.09
N GLU A 115 -1.58 -4.37 -27.73
CA GLU A 115 -0.26 -3.71 -27.72
C GLU A 115 0.70 -4.41 -26.74
N LYS A 116 0.21 -4.81 -25.57
CA LYS A 116 1.02 -5.55 -24.57
C LYS A 116 1.39 -6.94 -25.07
N ILE A 117 0.44 -7.66 -25.70
CA ILE A 117 0.69 -8.97 -26.33
C ILE A 117 1.84 -8.87 -27.34
N ALA A 118 1.87 -7.84 -28.18
CA ALA A 118 2.92 -7.64 -29.18
C ALA A 118 4.33 -7.41 -28.58
N GLN A 119 4.39 -7.02 -27.32
CA GLN A 119 5.62 -6.76 -26.57
C GLN A 119 6.01 -7.91 -25.63
N THR A 120 5.17 -8.93 -25.50
CA THR A 120 5.33 -10.05 -24.56
C THR A 120 5.75 -11.31 -25.33
N PRO A 121 6.78 -12.05 -24.92
CA PRO A 121 7.13 -13.31 -25.55
C PRO A 121 6.01 -14.34 -25.48
N PRO A 122 5.82 -15.17 -26.53
CA PRO A 122 4.79 -16.21 -26.52
C PRO A 122 4.93 -17.15 -25.32
N GLY A 123 3.81 -17.45 -24.67
CA GLY A 123 3.76 -18.30 -23.48
C GLY A 123 3.84 -17.52 -22.15
N GLU A 124 4.33 -16.29 -22.19
CA GLU A 124 4.38 -15.45 -21.00
C GLU A 124 3.01 -14.81 -20.68
N LEU A 125 2.79 -14.51 -19.40
CA LEU A 125 1.55 -13.90 -18.91
C LEU A 125 1.46 -12.43 -19.35
N VAL A 126 0.37 -12.08 -20.01
CA VAL A 126 -0.05 -10.70 -20.23
C VAL A 126 -0.94 -10.28 -19.07
N TRP A 127 -0.41 -9.39 -18.24
CA TRP A 127 -1.06 -8.97 -17.02
C TRP A 127 -1.24 -7.45 -16.97
N PHE A 128 -2.44 -7.04 -16.60
CA PHE A 128 -2.76 -5.67 -16.24
C PHE A 128 -3.38 -5.61 -14.85
N PHE A 129 -3.02 -4.58 -14.13
CA PHE A 129 -3.46 -4.31 -12.77
C PHE A 129 -4.10 -2.91 -12.67
N LEU A 130 -5.00 -2.72 -11.73
CA LEU A 130 -5.66 -1.44 -11.49
C LEU A 130 -6.54 -0.96 -12.66
N GLY A 131 -7.23 -1.84 -13.37
CA GLY A 131 -8.24 -1.46 -14.37
C GLY A 131 -9.40 -0.63 -13.76
N PRO A 132 -10.39 -0.24 -14.57
CA PRO A 132 -11.58 0.47 -14.07
C PRO A 132 -12.18 -0.21 -12.86
N GLY A 133 -12.47 0.58 -11.80
CA GLY A 133 -12.82 0.05 -10.48
C GLY A 133 -14.24 -0.53 -10.38
N SER A 134 -15.09 -0.32 -11.40
CA SER A 134 -16.46 -0.81 -11.44
C SER A 134 -16.85 -1.13 -12.89
N PRO A 135 -17.69 -2.16 -13.12
CA PRO A 135 -18.28 -2.42 -14.44
C PRO A 135 -18.99 -1.20 -15.03
N ASP A 136 -19.64 -0.41 -14.19
CA ASP A 136 -20.38 0.81 -14.62
C ASP A 136 -19.46 1.92 -15.14
N ALA A 137 -18.15 1.80 -14.96
CA ALA A 137 -17.18 2.70 -15.56
C ALA A 137 -16.94 2.40 -17.06
N LEU A 138 -17.43 1.25 -17.54
CA LEU A 138 -17.32 0.81 -18.93
C LEU A 138 -18.68 0.98 -19.64
N GLU A 139 -18.64 1.35 -20.92
CA GLU A 139 -19.85 1.53 -21.75
C GLU A 139 -20.74 0.28 -21.80
N GLU A 140 -20.13 -0.92 -21.73
CA GLU A 140 -20.85 -2.20 -21.75
C GLU A 140 -21.46 -2.60 -20.40
N GLY A 141 -21.19 -1.86 -19.31
CA GLY A 141 -21.69 -2.13 -17.96
C GLY A 141 -21.22 -3.49 -17.39
N ARG A 142 -20.14 -4.05 -17.91
CA ARG A 142 -19.57 -5.34 -17.50
C ARG A 142 -18.06 -5.37 -17.69
N TYR A 143 -17.40 -6.27 -17.01
CA TYR A 143 -15.99 -6.60 -17.30
C TYR A 143 -15.87 -7.51 -18.54
N PRO A 144 -14.70 -7.50 -19.23
CA PRO A 144 -14.45 -8.42 -20.33
C PRO A 144 -14.50 -9.87 -19.86
N THR A 145 -15.04 -10.74 -20.68
CA THR A 145 -15.10 -12.18 -20.45
C THR A 145 -14.01 -12.91 -21.23
N ARG A 146 -13.85 -14.21 -21.02
CA ARG A 146 -12.94 -15.02 -21.85
C ARG A 146 -13.27 -14.94 -23.35
N GLN A 147 -14.55 -14.78 -23.71
CA GLN A 147 -14.98 -14.63 -25.10
C GLN A 147 -14.48 -13.35 -25.74
N ASP A 148 -14.31 -12.29 -24.95
CA ASP A 148 -13.70 -11.04 -25.42
C ASP A 148 -12.16 -11.18 -25.54
N LEU A 149 -11.53 -11.95 -24.64
CA LEU A 149 -10.07 -12.07 -24.53
C LEU A 149 -9.47 -13.16 -25.42
N ASP A 150 -10.15 -14.29 -25.64
CA ASP A 150 -9.65 -15.42 -26.41
C ASP A 150 -9.23 -15.08 -27.84
N PRO A 151 -9.96 -14.18 -28.56
CA PRO A 151 -9.57 -13.78 -29.91
C PRO A 151 -8.25 -13.00 -29.99
N LEU A 152 -7.76 -12.46 -28.86
CA LEU A 152 -6.54 -11.65 -28.84
C LEU A 152 -5.27 -12.49 -28.95
N SER A 153 -5.25 -13.69 -28.35
CA SER A 153 -4.10 -14.58 -28.42
C SER A 153 -4.44 -16.02 -28.03
N SER A 154 -3.91 -16.96 -28.80
CA SER A 154 -3.92 -18.40 -28.49
C SER A 154 -2.68 -18.87 -27.72
N THR A 155 -1.67 -18.01 -27.59
CA THR A 155 -0.35 -18.37 -27.00
C THR A 155 -0.04 -17.65 -25.69
N HIS A 156 -0.77 -16.58 -25.35
CA HIS A 156 -0.55 -15.84 -24.12
C HIS A 156 -1.69 -16.07 -23.11
N PRO A 157 -1.42 -16.52 -21.89
CA PRO A 157 -2.38 -16.38 -20.81
C PRO A 157 -2.58 -14.88 -20.53
N ILE A 158 -3.84 -14.46 -20.38
CA ILE A 158 -4.22 -13.05 -20.15
C ILE A 158 -4.95 -12.97 -18.82
N LEU A 159 -4.51 -12.05 -17.94
CA LEU A 159 -5.15 -11.72 -16.68
C LEU A 159 -5.29 -10.20 -16.55
N LEU A 160 -6.51 -9.75 -16.35
CA LEU A 160 -6.85 -8.34 -16.14
C LEU A 160 -7.43 -8.20 -14.74
N GLU A 161 -6.87 -7.34 -13.91
CA GLU A 161 -7.34 -7.06 -12.56
C GLU A 161 -7.92 -5.65 -12.47
N PHE A 162 -9.06 -5.53 -11.80
CA PHE A 162 -9.86 -4.31 -11.73
C PHE A 162 -9.93 -3.76 -10.29
N GLY A 163 -9.95 -2.44 -10.20
CA GLY A 163 -9.97 -1.74 -8.91
C GLY A 163 -8.67 -1.85 -8.14
N GLY A 164 -8.59 -1.14 -7.03
CA GLY A 164 -7.38 -1.07 -6.21
C GLY A 164 -7.10 -2.33 -5.37
N SER A 165 -8.10 -3.19 -5.19
CA SER A 165 -7.99 -4.40 -4.35
C SER A 165 -7.72 -5.68 -5.15
N GLY A 166 -7.78 -5.64 -6.50
CA GLY A 166 -7.76 -6.85 -7.32
C GLY A 166 -8.95 -7.79 -7.07
N ALA A 167 -10.02 -7.27 -6.45
CA ALA A 167 -11.17 -8.08 -6.06
C ALA A 167 -12.00 -8.59 -7.25
N ASN A 168 -11.82 -7.98 -8.42
CA ASN A 168 -12.46 -8.41 -9.65
C ASN A 168 -11.38 -8.64 -10.70
N SER A 169 -11.50 -9.73 -11.46
CA SER A 169 -10.50 -10.10 -12.46
C SER A 169 -11.18 -10.70 -13.68
N SER A 170 -10.51 -10.61 -14.83
CA SER A 170 -10.89 -11.31 -16.05
C SER A 170 -9.71 -12.08 -16.62
N ALA A 171 -9.95 -13.31 -17.02
CA ALA A 171 -8.95 -14.20 -17.58
C ALA A 171 -9.43 -14.84 -18.90
N ASN A 172 -8.49 -15.06 -19.84
CA ASN A 172 -8.79 -15.84 -21.04
C ASN A 172 -8.80 -17.34 -20.77
N SER A 173 -9.29 -18.11 -21.72
CA SER A 173 -9.37 -19.58 -21.61
C SER A 173 -8.01 -20.26 -21.39
N LEU A 174 -6.92 -19.67 -21.89
CA LEU A 174 -5.58 -20.21 -21.68
C LEU A 174 -5.14 -20.03 -20.21
N ALA A 175 -5.34 -18.87 -19.63
CA ALA A 175 -5.06 -18.60 -18.23
C ALA A 175 -5.90 -19.51 -17.31
N LEU A 176 -7.21 -19.66 -17.58
CA LEU A 176 -8.08 -20.57 -16.84
C LEU A 176 -7.56 -22.02 -16.85
N ARG A 177 -7.17 -22.53 -18.04
CA ARG A 177 -6.60 -23.89 -18.16
C ARG A 177 -5.32 -24.06 -17.36
N GLN A 178 -4.40 -23.06 -17.43
CA GLN A 178 -3.14 -23.12 -16.68
C GLN A 178 -3.37 -23.08 -15.17
N ALA A 179 -4.39 -22.35 -14.72
CA ALA A 179 -4.80 -22.28 -13.32
C ALA A 179 -5.63 -23.52 -12.87
N GLY A 180 -5.96 -24.45 -13.78
CA GLY A 180 -6.79 -25.61 -13.47
C GLY A 180 -8.26 -25.27 -13.19
N ILE A 181 -8.72 -24.08 -13.61
CA ILE A 181 -10.10 -23.63 -13.42
C ILE A 181 -10.99 -24.19 -14.53
N THR A 182 -12.00 -24.98 -14.14
CA THR A 182 -12.92 -25.68 -15.04
C THR A 182 -14.35 -25.52 -14.55
N ARG A 183 -15.31 -26.05 -15.34
CA ARG A 183 -16.70 -26.14 -14.91
C ARG A 183 -16.92 -26.89 -13.57
N HIS A 184 -15.98 -27.79 -13.23
CA HIS A 184 -16.04 -28.60 -12.01
C HIS A 184 -15.32 -27.94 -10.83
N SER A 185 -14.63 -26.82 -11.04
CA SER A 185 -13.99 -26.09 -9.96
C SER A 185 -15.03 -25.62 -8.95
N PRO A 186 -14.83 -25.94 -7.65
CA PRO A 186 -15.72 -25.44 -6.59
C PRO A 186 -15.63 -23.93 -6.48
N GLN A 187 -16.69 -23.33 -5.99
CA GLN A 187 -16.61 -21.93 -5.57
C GLN A 187 -15.61 -21.80 -4.41
N PRO A 188 -14.82 -20.71 -4.38
CA PRO A 188 -13.92 -20.48 -3.26
C PRO A 188 -14.70 -20.52 -1.94
N SER A 189 -14.31 -21.43 -1.03
CA SER A 189 -14.97 -21.59 0.26
C SER A 189 -14.44 -20.53 1.22
N THR A 190 -14.84 -19.26 1.11
CA THR A 190 -14.27 -18.36 2.08
C THR A 190 -15.10 -17.16 2.42
N GLN A 191 -15.29 -17.05 3.71
CA GLN A 191 -15.50 -15.80 4.39
C GLN A 191 -14.28 -14.84 4.33
N ARG A 192 -13.16 -15.22 3.70
CA ARG A 192 -11.90 -14.44 3.71
C ARG A 192 -11.41 -13.95 2.35
N LEU A 193 -11.83 -14.56 1.26
CA LEU A 193 -11.43 -14.13 -0.09
C LEU A 193 -12.71 -13.76 -0.84
N MET A 194 -12.84 -12.50 -1.13
CA MET A 194 -13.91 -11.97 -1.97
C MET A 194 -13.59 -12.35 -3.41
N GLY A 195 -14.08 -13.48 -3.85
CA GLY A 195 -13.94 -13.94 -5.21
C GLY A 195 -14.94 -15.05 -5.51
N GLU A 196 -15.62 -14.95 -6.63
CA GLU A 196 -16.55 -15.93 -7.13
C GLU A 196 -16.18 -16.33 -8.55
N ILE A 197 -16.12 -17.61 -8.87
CA ILE A 197 -15.97 -18.05 -10.25
C ILE A 197 -17.31 -17.87 -10.96
N ILE A 198 -17.43 -16.80 -11.74
CA ILE A 198 -18.65 -16.53 -12.49
C ILE A 198 -18.78 -17.55 -13.62
N LYS A 199 -19.87 -18.34 -13.61
CA LYS A 199 -20.15 -19.36 -14.61
C LYS A 199 -21.35 -18.97 -15.48
N ASP A 200 -21.32 -19.35 -16.72
CA ASP A 200 -22.43 -19.20 -17.66
C ASP A 200 -23.56 -20.23 -17.40
N ALA A 201 -24.64 -20.16 -18.17
CA ALA A 201 -25.79 -21.07 -18.03
C ALA A 201 -25.45 -22.56 -18.29
N SER A 202 -24.33 -22.85 -18.96
CA SER A 202 -23.83 -24.22 -19.15
C SER A 202 -22.91 -24.71 -18.03
N GLY A 203 -22.61 -23.83 -17.07
CA GLY A 203 -21.68 -24.08 -15.96
C GLY A 203 -20.22 -23.86 -16.30
N GLU A 204 -19.89 -23.33 -17.46
CA GLU A 204 -18.51 -22.99 -17.84
C GLU A 204 -18.08 -21.65 -17.24
N PRO A 205 -16.83 -21.53 -16.74
CA PRO A 205 -16.30 -20.26 -16.26
C PRO A 205 -16.33 -19.19 -17.36
N THR A 206 -16.88 -18.03 -17.05
CA THR A 206 -16.90 -16.89 -17.98
C THR A 206 -15.56 -16.22 -18.15
N GLY A 207 -14.62 -16.51 -17.25
CA GLY A 207 -13.34 -15.80 -17.13
C GLY A 207 -13.39 -14.65 -16.15
N VAL A 208 -14.55 -14.29 -15.65
CA VAL A 208 -14.71 -13.22 -14.62
C VAL A 208 -14.75 -13.82 -13.24
N PHE A 209 -14.07 -13.16 -12.29
CA PHE A 209 -13.97 -13.54 -10.88
C PHE A 209 -14.33 -12.38 -9.99
#